data_6d8a96b591c1eb423bf29cf10b006d79
#
_entry.id   6d8a96b591c1eb423bf29cf10b006d79
#
_cell.length_a   1.000
_cell.length_b   1.000
_cell.length_c   1.000
_cell.angle_alpha   90.00
_cell.angle_beta   90.00
_cell.angle_gamma   90.00
#
_symmetry.space_group_name_H-M   'P 1'
#
loop_
_entity.id
_entity.type
_entity.pdbx_description
1 polymer ?
#
loop_
_entity_poly.entity_id
_entity_poly.type
_entity_poly.pdbx_seq_one_letter_code
_entity_poly.pdbx_strand_id
1 'polypeptide(L)'
;MRVCHRTHQGLVRASNQDSLLAEGRLYGVADGMGGHKGGETASRVAVQVVKNALSRKKPEEDALRMGLEAANRRVYGMAGSDENLTGMGTTMTLLWEGERHILIGHVGDSRAYRLRDGKLSQITQDHSVVGELLRNQVITPEMAKKHPYRNIITRAVGIDPVVEVDVLSEDKQLDDLWLVCSDGLYNMVDDQDIEEILQTMNEEKAADRLLELALEHGGTDNITFVLGRVMEVQGE
;
A
#
# COMPACT_ATOMS: atom_id res chain seq x y z
N MET A 1 4.69 16.82 1.36
CA MET A 1 3.18 16.65 1.44
C MET A 1 2.71 16.93 2.88
N ARG A 2 1.45 17.37 3.04
CA ARG A 2 0.74 17.33 4.34
C ARG A 2 0.07 15.97 4.45
N VAL A 3 0.36 15.21 5.52
CA VAL A 3 0.03 13.79 5.60
C VAL A 3 -0.75 13.48 6.87
N CYS A 4 -1.78 12.66 6.74
CA CYS A 4 -2.46 11.97 7.85
C CYS A 4 -2.54 10.48 7.55
N HIS A 5 -2.78 9.68 8.55
CA HIS A 5 -2.87 8.23 8.40
C HIS A 5 -3.81 7.62 9.44
N ARG A 6 -4.31 6.44 9.12
CA ARG A 6 -5.09 5.61 10.07
C ARG A 6 -4.61 4.16 9.95
N THR A 7 -4.64 3.48 11.07
CA THR A 7 -4.46 2.03 11.14
C THR A 7 -5.41 1.46 12.19
N HIS A 8 -6.11 0.41 11.85
CA HIS A 8 -7.09 -0.24 12.71
C HIS A 8 -7.09 -1.75 12.47
N GLN A 9 -7.29 -2.52 13.54
CA GLN A 9 -7.32 -3.99 13.48
C GLN A 9 -8.51 -4.54 12.69
N GLY A 10 -9.51 -3.74 12.43
CA GLY A 10 -10.81 -4.18 11.95
C GLY A 10 -11.68 -4.73 13.09
N LEU A 11 -12.81 -5.34 12.72
CA LEU A 11 -13.78 -5.88 13.69
C LEU A 11 -13.71 -7.41 13.81
N VAL A 12 -13.00 -8.07 12.91
CA VAL A 12 -12.98 -9.54 12.79
C VAL A 12 -11.62 -10.15 13.12
N ARG A 13 -10.54 -9.46 12.74
CA ARG A 13 -9.18 -9.97 12.94
C ARG A 13 -8.76 -9.95 14.41
N ALA A 14 -7.97 -10.94 14.85
CA ALA A 14 -7.47 -11.04 16.22
C ALA A 14 -6.26 -10.11 16.50
N SER A 15 -5.55 -9.68 15.47
CA SER A 15 -4.41 -8.76 15.55
C SER A 15 -4.32 -7.90 14.29
N ASN A 16 -3.59 -6.80 14.39
CA ASN A 16 -3.27 -5.98 13.22
C ASN A 16 -1.90 -6.42 12.68
N GLN A 17 -1.87 -6.96 11.47
CA GLN A 17 -0.67 -7.40 10.78
C GLN A 17 -0.17 -6.39 9.75
N ASP A 18 -0.91 -5.29 9.57
CA ASP A 18 -0.47 -4.17 8.74
C ASP A 18 0.63 -3.38 9.44
N SER A 19 1.48 -2.76 8.64
CA SER A 19 2.44 -1.76 9.08
C SER A 19 2.38 -0.54 8.17
N LEU A 20 2.51 0.66 8.74
CA LEU A 20 2.54 1.89 7.98
C LEU A 20 3.91 2.57 8.06
N LEU A 21 4.23 3.37 7.05
CA LEU A 21 5.35 4.28 7.02
C LEU A 21 4.83 5.68 6.66
N ALA A 22 5.05 6.65 7.55
CA ALA A 22 4.72 8.05 7.32
C ALA A 22 5.79 8.93 7.98
N GLU A 23 6.97 8.99 7.36
CA GLU A 23 8.11 9.70 7.93
C GLU A 23 8.96 10.39 6.85
N GLY A 24 9.25 11.65 7.06
CA GLY A 24 10.04 12.45 6.13
C GLY A 24 9.36 12.58 4.77
N ARG A 25 9.90 11.91 3.76
CA ARG A 25 9.39 11.89 2.37
C ARG A 25 8.89 10.50 1.97
N LEU A 26 8.75 9.57 2.91
CA LEU A 26 8.36 8.19 2.68
C LEU A 26 6.99 7.92 3.28
N TYR A 27 6.06 7.45 2.45
CA TYR A 27 4.68 7.20 2.84
C TYR A 27 4.22 5.88 2.23
N GLY A 28 3.74 4.94 3.05
CA GLY A 28 3.35 3.65 2.52
C GLY A 28 2.71 2.73 3.53
N VAL A 29 2.29 1.58 3.01
CA VAL A 29 1.68 0.49 3.78
C VAL A 29 2.32 -0.83 3.41
N ALA A 30 2.29 -1.75 4.35
CA ALA A 30 2.68 -3.14 4.20
C ALA A 30 1.63 -3.99 4.89
N ASP A 31 0.95 -4.85 4.14
CA ASP A 31 -0.06 -5.78 4.64
C ASP A 31 0.60 -7.15 4.86
N GLY A 32 0.64 -7.57 6.11
CA GLY A 32 1.36 -8.76 6.53
C GLY A 32 0.52 -10.03 6.40
N MET A 33 1.12 -11.06 5.81
CA MET A 33 0.49 -12.38 5.66
C MET A 33 1.36 -13.49 6.21
N GLY A 34 0.71 -14.60 6.63
CA GLY A 34 1.38 -15.80 7.18
C GLY A 34 1.18 -15.92 8.68
N GLY A 35 0.47 -16.91 9.12
CA GLY A 35 0.21 -17.38 10.51
C GLY A 35 0.32 -16.35 11.65
N HIS A 36 -0.06 -16.69 12.85
CA HIS A 36 -0.31 -15.79 13.99
C HIS A 36 0.67 -14.63 14.24
N LYS A 37 1.98 -14.80 13.99
CA LYS A 37 2.99 -13.76 14.22
C LYS A 37 3.81 -13.45 12.97
N GLY A 38 3.66 -14.24 11.93
CA GLY A 38 4.46 -14.11 10.72
C GLY A 38 4.18 -12.80 9.98
N GLY A 39 2.90 -12.51 9.71
CA GLY A 39 2.48 -11.33 8.96
C GLY A 39 2.90 -10.01 9.63
N GLU A 40 2.62 -9.86 10.93
CA GLU A 40 3.05 -8.67 11.70
C GLU A 40 4.58 -8.48 11.67
N THR A 41 5.32 -9.58 11.80
CA THR A 41 6.78 -9.53 11.72
C THR A 41 7.26 -9.14 10.33
N ALA A 42 6.67 -9.72 9.29
CA ALA A 42 7.05 -9.45 7.90
C ALA A 42 6.81 -7.98 7.52
N SER A 43 5.60 -7.46 7.77
CA SER A 43 5.24 -6.07 7.44
C SER A 43 6.11 -5.06 8.20
N ARG A 44 6.29 -5.26 9.51
CA ARG A 44 7.14 -4.40 10.34
C ARG A 44 8.60 -4.41 9.91
N VAL A 45 9.17 -5.59 9.61
CA VAL A 45 10.55 -5.71 9.15
C VAL A 45 10.73 -5.07 7.77
N ALA A 46 9.81 -5.28 6.84
CA ALA A 46 9.85 -4.68 5.51
C ALA A 46 9.87 -3.15 5.59
N VAL A 47 8.93 -2.56 6.33
CA VAL A 47 8.86 -1.10 6.57
C VAL A 47 10.18 -0.58 7.17
N GLN A 48 10.72 -1.25 8.20
CA GLN A 48 11.94 -0.81 8.85
C GLN A 48 13.17 -0.87 7.92
N VAL A 49 13.29 -1.91 7.10
CA VAL A 49 14.41 -2.04 6.14
C VAL A 49 14.31 -0.96 5.07
N VAL A 50 13.14 -0.75 4.48
CA VAL A 50 12.93 0.29 3.46
C VAL A 50 13.21 1.69 4.04
N LYS A 51 12.68 2.01 5.22
CA LYS A 51 12.95 3.26 5.92
C LYS A 51 14.47 3.47 6.10
N ASN A 52 15.18 2.49 6.61
CA ASN A 52 16.63 2.59 6.84
C ASN A 52 17.42 2.78 5.52
N ALA A 53 16.96 2.12 4.45
CA ALA A 53 17.62 2.19 3.14
C ALA A 53 17.43 3.55 2.45
N LEU A 54 16.27 4.21 2.64
CA LEU A 54 15.86 5.35 1.82
C LEU A 54 15.83 6.69 2.56
N SER A 55 15.64 6.72 3.89
CA SER A 55 15.36 7.96 4.65
C SER A 55 16.41 9.07 4.50
N ARG A 56 17.65 8.71 4.18
CA ARG A 56 18.78 9.65 4.02
C ARG A 56 19.19 9.86 2.55
N LYS A 57 18.47 9.26 1.61
CA LYS A 57 18.76 9.37 0.18
C LYS A 57 17.82 10.36 -0.50
N LYS A 58 18.22 10.79 -1.69
CA LYS A 58 17.32 11.49 -2.62
C LYS A 58 16.48 10.45 -3.35
N PRO A 59 15.23 10.79 -3.72
CA PRO A 59 14.38 9.92 -4.53
C PRO A 59 15.02 9.58 -5.86
N GLU A 60 15.21 8.27 -6.07
CA GLU A 60 15.83 7.68 -7.25
C GLU A 60 15.25 6.27 -7.46
N GLU A 61 14.89 5.91 -8.68
CA GLU A 61 14.20 4.66 -9.01
C GLU A 61 14.99 3.42 -8.60
N ASP A 62 16.29 3.38 -8.91
CA ASP A 62 17.14 2.25 -8.55
C ASP A 62 17.30 2.12 -7.03
N ALA A 63 17.41 3.25 -6.32
CA ALA A 63 17.47 3.22 -4.86
C ALA A 63 16.17 2.68 -4.24
N LEU A 64 15.01 3.06 -4.80
CA LEU A 64 13.71 2.56 -4.38
C LEU A 64 13.60 1.05 -4.62
N ARG A 65 13.91 0.58 -5.83
CA ARG A 65 13.95 -0.85 -6.18
C ARG A 65 14.83 -1.63 -5.22
N MET A 66 16.08 -1.20 -5.05
CA MET A 66 17.05 -1.85 -4.15
C MET A 66 16.58 -1.88 -2.70
N GLY A 67 15.84 -0.85 -2.26
CA GLY A 67 15.25 -0.78 -0.92
C GLY A 67 14.21 -1.86 -0.69
N LEU A 68 13.29 -2.06 -1.64
CA LEU A 68 12.25 -3.10 -1.56
C LEU A 68 12.86 -4.51 -1.71
N GLU A 69 13.83 -4.68 -2.61
CA GLU A 69 14.57 -5.96 -2.73
C GLU A 69 15.35 -6.30 -1.45
N ALA A 70 15.92 -5.29 -0.77
CA ALA A 70 16.58 -5.51 0.51
C ALA A 70 15.57 -5.94 1.60
N ALA A 71 14.36 -5.37 1.60
CA ALA A 71 13.27 -5.82 2.46
C ALA A 71 12.90 -7.27 2.16
N ASN A 72 12.76 -7.63 0.87
CA ASN A 72 12.49 -9.01 0.47
C ASN A 72 13.55 -9.99 1.00
N ARG A 73 14.83 -9.71 0.72
CA ARG A 73 15.92 -10.57 1.21
C ARG A 73 15.92 -10.74 2.72
N ARG A 74 15.58 -9.66 3.46
CA ARG A 74 15.54 -9.70 4.92
C ARG A 74 14.40 -10.56 5.43
N VAL A 75 13.19 -10.36 4.92
CA VAL A 75 11.97 -11.09 5.34
C VAL A 75 12.14 -12.57 4.95
N TYR A 76 12.55 -12.86 3.72
CA TYR A 76 12.79 -14.24 3.23
C TYR A 76 13.84 -14.98 4.08
N GLY A 77 14.96 -14.31 4.39
CA GLY A 77 16.01 -14.90 5.22
C GLY A 77 15.56 -15.21 6.63
N MET A 78 14.70 -14.38 7.22
CA MET A 78 14.12 -14.64 8.55
C MET A 78 13.11 -15.80 8.51
N ALA A 79 12.26 -15.88 7.49
CA ALA A 79 11.31 -16.97 7.30
C ALA A 79 12.02 -18.34 7.16
N GLY A 80 13.19 -18.37 6.53
CA GLY A 80 13.98 -19.58 6.39
C GLY A 80 14.81 -19.97 7.63
N SER A 81 14.99 -19.05 8.60
CA SER A 81 15.81 -19.28 9.80
C SER A 81 15.01 -19.56 11.08
N ASP A 82 13.70 -19.35 11.07
CA ASP A 82 12.81 -19.56 12.21
C ASP A 82 11.52 -20.26 11.75
N GLU A 83 11.31 -21.48 12.26
CA GLU A 83 10.13 -22.29 11.93
C GLU A 83 8.80 -21.59 12.25
N ASN A 84 8.77 -20.72 13.28
CA ASN A 84 7.57 -19.96 13.65
C ASN A 84 7.23 -18.84 12.63
N LEU A 85 8.18 -18.50 11.76
CA LEU A 85 8.04 -17.48 10.72
C LEU A 85 7.96 -18.06 9.31
N THR A 86 7.92 -19.38 9.19
CA THR A 86 7.84 -20.08 7.89
C THR A 86 6.64 -19.59 7.09
N GLY A 87 6.88 -19.17 5.84
CA GLY A 87 5.83 -18.70 4.93
C GLY A 87 5.31 -17.30 5.26
N MET A 88 5.96 -16.54 6.14
CA MET A 88 5.61 -15.14 6.33
C MET A 88 5.99 -14.31 5.11
N GLY A 89 5.13 -13.35 4.80
CA GLY A 89 5.35 -12.37 3.74
C GLY A 89 4.55 -11.10 4.01
N THR A 90 4.67 -10.14 3.12
CA THR A 90 3.90 -8.91 3.20
C THR A 90 3.79 -8.26 1.82
N THR A 91 2.76 -7.45 1.61
CA THR A 91 2.75 -6.47 0.53
C THR A 91 3.71 -5.32 0.87
N MET A 92 4.02 -4.47 -0.08
CA MET A 92 4.66 -3.19 0.16
C MET A 92 4.32 -2.21 -0.95
N THR A 93 3.58 -1.16 -0.61
CA THR A 93 3.29 -0.04 -1.50
C THR A 93 3.77 1.24 -0.85
N LEU A 94 4.67 1.95 -1.53
CA LEU A 94 5.42 3.07 -1.00
C LEU A 94 5.42 4.24 -1.97
N LEU A 95 5.12 5.45 -1.48
CA LEU A 95 5.38 6.71 -2.15
C LEU A 95 6.67 7.33 -1.59
N TRP A 96 7.54 7.76 -2.48
CA TRP A 96 8.75 8.51 -2.12
C TRP A 96 8.71 9.89 -2.77
N GLU A 97 8.43 10.90 -1.95
CA GLU A 97 8.24 12.27 -2.42
C GLU A 97 9.55 12.90 -2.87
N GLY A 98 9.65 13.19 -4.17
CA GLY A 98 10.69 14.00 -4.77
C GLY A 98 10.32 15.48 -4.87
N GLU A 99 11.18 16.24 -5.53
CA GLU A 99 10.96 17.68 -5.78
C GLU A 99 9.86 17.89 -6.84
N ARG A 100 9.94 17.16 -7.97
CA ARG A 100 9.02 17.27 -9.11
C ARG A 100 8.19 15.99 -9.35
N HIS A 101 8.62 14.86 -8.83
CA HIS A 101 7.99 13.54 -9.02
C HIS A 101 7.71 12.88 -7.70
N ILE A 102 6.75 11.96 -7.72
CA ILE A 102 6.55 10.97 -6.67
C ILE A 102 6.93 9.62 -7.29
N LEU A 103 7.91 8.96 -6.68
CA LEU A 103 8.26 7.59 -7.04
C LEU A 103 7.37 6.63 -6.25
N ILE A 104 6.85 5.61 -6.92
CA ILE A 104 6.02 4.58 -6.33
C ILE A 104 6.76 3.25 -6.44
N GLY A 105 7.03 2.61 -5.30
CA GLY A 105 7.53 1.24 -5.26
C GLY A 105 6.40 0.31 -4.83
N HIS A 106 6.19 -0.80 -5.57
CA HIS A 106 5.02 -1.62 -5.35
C HIS A 106 5.30 -3.11 -5.49
N VAL A 107 4.83 -3.89 -4.52
CA VAL A 107 4.77 -5.36 -4.51
C VAL A 107 3.51 -5.79 -3.74
N GLY A 108 2.64 -6.57 -4.35
CA GLY A 108 1.42 -7.09 -3.73
C GLY A 108 0.14 -6.49 -4.29
N ASP A 109 -0.90 -6.42 -3.49
CA ASP A 109 -2.21 -5.90 -3.84
C ASP A 109 -2.67 -4.70 -2.99
N SER A 110 -1.84 -4.20 -2.08
CA SER A 110 -2.04 -2.87 -1.50
C SER A 110 -1.95 -1.81 -2.60
N ARG A 111 -2.75 -0.75 -2.51
CA ARG A 111 -2.92 0.17 -3.64
C ARG A 111 -2.41 1.57 -3.35
N ALA A 112 -1.96 2.25 -4.41
CA ALA A 112 -1.75 3.69 -4.44
C ALA A 112 -2.75 4.32 -5.41
N TYR A 113 -3.47 5.33 -4.94
CA TYR A 113 -4.40 6.14 -5.71
C TYR A 113 -3.93 7.59 -5.74
N ARG A 114 -4.33 8.29 -6.80
CA ARG A 114 -4.18 9.75 -6.92
C ARG A 114 -5.51 10.37 -7.27
N LEU A 115 -5.94 11.36 -6.49
CA LEU A 115 -7.01 12.28 -6.86
C LEU A 115 -6.38 13.55 -7.45
N ARG A 116 -6.68 13.83 -8.71
CA ARG A 116 -6.26 15.01 -9.46
C ARG A 116 -7.42 15.54 -10.27
N ASP A 117 -7.66 16.85 -10.24
CA ASP A 117 -8.75 17.52 -10.96
C ASP A 117 -10.14 16.87 -10.69
N GLY A 118 -10.35 16.45 -9.45
CA GLY A 118 -11.59 15.81 -9.02
C GLY A 118 -11.77 14.36 -9.51
N LYS A 119 -10.73 13.71 -10.03
CA LYS A 119 -10.80 12.31 -10.50
C LYS A 119 -9.83 11.42 -9.75
N LEU A 120 -10.37 10.35 -9.15
CA LEU A 120 -9.57 9.30 -8.54
C LEU A 120 -9.04 8.34 -9.61
N SER A 121 -7.77 7.98 -9.49
CA SER A 121 -7.13 6.99 -10.37
C SER A 121 -6.27 6.06 -9.54
N GLN A 122 -6.45 4.75 -9.69
CA GLN A 122 -5.52 3.76 -9.16
C GLN A 122 -4.24 3.81 -10.00
N ILE A 123 -3.10 3.98 -9.36
CA ILE A 123 -1.79 4.11 -10.01
C ILE A 123 -1.07 2.77 -10.06
N THR A 124 -1.16 1.98 -8.99
CA THR A 124 -0.57 0.64 -8.92
C THR A 124 -1.46 -0.40 -9.59
N GLN A 125 -0.86 -1.52 -9.97
CA GLN A 125 -1.60 -2.67 -10.50
C GLN A 125 -1.45 -3.84 -9.52
N ASP A 126 -2.58 -4.39 -9.06
CA ASP A 126 -2.56 -5.47 -8.07
C ASP A 126 -1.81 -6.71 -8.59
N HIS A 127 -0.86 -7.20 -7.81
CA HIS A 127 -0.22 -8.50 -8.04
C HIS A 127 -1.06 -9.60 -7.41
N SER A 128 -2.21 -9.87 -8.01
CA SER A 128 -3.16 -10.89 -7.58
C SER A 128 -3.74 -11.62 -8.80
N VAL A 129 -4.26 -12.83 -8.57
CA VAL A 129 -4.93 -13.62 -9.62
C VAL A 129 -6.02 -12.78 -10.30
N VAL A 130 -6.81 -12.08 -9.50
CA VAL A 130 -7.91 -11.25 -10.01
C VAL A 130 -7.38 -10.02 -10.75
N GLY A 131 -6.31 -9.40 -10.26
CA GLY A 131 -5.63 -8.30 -10.93
C GLY A 131 -5.12 -8.68 -12.32
N GLU A 132 -4.55 -9.87 -12.46
CA GLU A 132 -4.11 -10.40 -13.76
C GLU A 132 -5.28 -10.67 -14.72
N LEU A 133 -6.38 -11.25 -14.22
CA LEU A 133 -7.57 -11.50 -15.02
C LEU A 133 -8.23 -10.21 -15.52
N LEU A 134 -8.25 -9.16 -14.67
CA LEU A 134 -8.76 -7.84 -15.04
C LEU A 134 -7.89 -7.18 -16.13
N ARG A 135 -6.55 -7.18 -15.95
CA ARG A 135 -5.62 -6.63 -16.96
C ARG A 135 -5.74 -7.31 -18.32
N ASN A 136 -5.93 -8.62 -18.30
CA ASN A 136 -6.11 -9.41 -19.52
C ASN A 136 -7.55 -9.36 -20.06
N GLN A 137 -8.44 -8.55 -19.46
CA GLN A 137 -9.86 -8.41 -19.85
C GLN A 137 -10.64 -9.73 -19.87
N VAL A 138 -10.23 -10.70 -19.04
CA VAL A 138 -10.90 -12.00 -18.89
C VAL A 138 -12.15 -11.89 -18.06
N ILE A 139 -12.15 -10.98 -17.06
CA ILE A 139 -13.27 -10.71 -16.16
C ILE A 139 -13.56 -9.22 -16.09
N THR A 140 -14.79 -8.86 -15.71
CA THR A 140 -15.16 -7.46 -15.41
C THR A 140 -14.85 -7.08 -13.96
N PRO A 141 -14.82 -5.78 -13.60
CA PRO A 141 -14.66 -5.35 -12.21
C PRO A 141 -15.72 -5.93 -11.25
N GLU A 142 -16.96 -6.09 -11.72
CA GLU A 142 -18.05 -6.67 -10.91
C GLU A 142 -17.82 -8.18 -10.65
N MET A 143 -17.28 -8.90 -11.64
CA MET A 143 -16.90 -10.31 -11.49
C MET A 143 -15.72 -10.45 -10.53
N ALA A 144 -14.77 -9.52 -10.57
CA ALA A 144 -13.60 -9.49 -9.72
C ALA A 144 -13.96 -9.45 -8.22
N LYS A 145 -14.90 -8.58 -7.84
CA LYS A 145 -15.37 -8.43 -6.45
C LYS A 145 -15.93 -9.73 -5.85
N LYS A 146 -16.48 -10.63 -6.67
CA LYS A 146 -17.11 -11.89 -6.25
C LYS A 146 -16.26 -13.13 -6.59
N HIS A 147 -15.06 -12.93 -7.12
CA HIS A 147 -14.23 -14.03 -7.59
C HIS A 147 -13.73 -14.88 -6.40
N PRO A 148 -13.76 -16.23 -6.47
CA PRO A 148 -13.32 -17.09 -5.37
C PRO A 148 -11.83 -16.92 -5.01
N TYR A 149 -11.01 -16.48 -5.96
CA TYR A 149 -9.57 -16.24 -5.78
C TYR A 149 -9.20 -14.75 -5.63
N ARG A 150 -10.16 -13.90 -5.19
CA ARG A 150 -9.91 -12.45 -5.07
C ARG A 150 -8.81 -12.08 -4.07
N ASN A 151 -8.58 -12.94 -3.07
CA ASN A 151 -7.56 -12.72 -2.03
C ASN A 151 -6.26 -13.48 -2.32
N ILE A 152 -6.05 -14.01 -3.54
CA ILE A 152 -4.81 -14.71 -3.87
C ILE A 152 -3.83 -13.74 -4.51
N ILE A 153 -2.79 -13.43 -3.75
CA ILE A 153 -1.66 -12.60 -4.18
C ILE A 153 -0.69 -13.46 -4.99
N THR A 154 -0.20 -12.95 -6.11
CA THR A 154 0.75 -13.63 -6.99
C THR A 154 2.19 -13.17 -6.78
N ARG A 155 2.40 -12.06 -6.06
CA ARG A 155 3.71 -11.50 -5.77
C ARG A 155 3.71 -10.81 -4.39
N ALA A 156 4.66 -11.17 -3.52
CA ALA A 156 4.78 -10.60 -2.19
C ALA A 156 6.24 -10.54 -1.72
N VAL A 157 6.52 -9.60 -0.82
CA VAL A 157 7.82 -9.45 -0.16
C VAL A 157 8.03 -10.61 0.83
N GLY A 158 9.14 -11.34 0.71
CA GLY A 158 9.56 -12.38 1.64
C GLY A 158 9.08 -13.80 1.34
N ILE A 159 8.31 -14.01 0.27
CA ILE A 159 7.84 -15.34 -0.14
C ILE A 159 8.87 -16.04 -1.02
N ASP A 160 9.45 -15.35 -1.97
CA ASP A 160 10.46 -15.88 -2.88
C ASP A 160 11.84 -15.25 -2.62
N PRO A 161 12.94 -15.94 -2.97
CA PRO A 161 14.30 -15.43 -2.76
C PRO A 161 14.57 -14.13 -3.55
N VAL A 162 13.88 -13.94 -4.66
CA VAL A 162 13.92 -12.74 -5.50
C VAL A 162 12.50 -12.26 -5.75
N VAL A 163 12.29 -10.97 -5.63
CA VAL A 163 11.00 -10.33 -5.93
C VAL A 163 11.16 -9.32 -7.07
N GLU A 164 10.24 -9.33 -8.00
CA GLU A 164 10.11 -8.27 -9.00
C GLU A 164 9.37 -7.09 -8.38
N VAL A 165 10.01 -5.91 -8.41
CA VAL A 165 9.46 -4.67 -7.84
C VAL A 165 9.00 -3.77 -8.97
N ASP A 166 7.74 -3.38 -8.95
CA ASP A 166 7.25 -2.33 -9.84
C ASP A 166 7.71 -0.97 -9.29
N VAL A 167 8.35 -0.18 -10.15
CA VAL A 167 8.74 1.19 -9.85
C VAL A 167 8.11 2.11 -10.88
N LEU A 168 7.30 3.04 -10.40
CA LEU A 168 6.58 4.02 -11.21
C LEU A 168 7.03 5.43 -10.82
N SER A 169 6.95 6.36 -11.76
CA SER A 169 7.28 7.77 -11.54
C SER A 169 6.12 8.63 -12.06
N GLU A 170 5.54 9.44 -11.17
CA GLU A 170 4.42 10.31 -11.48
C GLU A 170 4.78 11.77 -11.23
N ASP A 171 4.41 12.64 -12.16
CA ASP A 171 4.58 14.08 -11.99
C ASP A 171 3.77 14.58 -10.79
N LYS A 172 4.42 15.38 -9.96
CA LYS A 172 3.82 16.00 -8.79
C LYS A 172 3.13 17.30 -9.19
N GLN A 173 1.85 17.43 -8.85
CA GLN A 173 1.11 18.67 -9.05
C GLN A 173 0.59 19.20 -7.72
N LEU A 174 0.46 20.54 -7.64
CA LEU A 174 -0.13 21.18 -6.48
C LEU A 174 -1.56 20.65 -6.27
N ASP A 175 -1.94 20.45 -5.02
CA ASP A 175 -3.24 19.94 -4.60
C ASP A 175 -3.55 18.47 -4.96
N ASP A 176 -2.66 17.74 -5.64
CA ASP A 176 -2.79 16.29 -5.75
C ASP A 176 -3.00 15.66 -4.38
N LEU A 177 -3.93 14.74 -4.30
CA LEU A 177 -4.18 13.96 -3.10
C LEU A 177 -3.82 12.49 -3.38
N TRP A 178 -2.90 11.98 -2.59
CA TRP A 178 -2.41 10.62 -2.71
C TRP A 178 -2.92 9.76 -1.56
N LEU A 179 -3.47 8.60 -1.88
CA LEU A 179 -3.92 7.59 -0.92
C LEU A 179 -3.15 6.31 -1.17
N VAL A 180 -2.48 5.79 -0.13
CA VAL A 180 -1.90 4.43 -0.14
C VAL A 180 -2.60 3.62 0.92
N CYS A 181 -3.13 2.45 0.57
CA CYS A 181 -3.93 1.65 1.49
C CYS A 181 -3.74 0.15 1.34
N SER A 182 -3.95 -0.60 2.42
CA SER A 182 -4.13 -2.05 2.41
C SER A 182 -5.52 -2.42 1.88
N ASP A 183 -5.70 -3.70 1.60
CA ASP A 183 -6.94 -4.24 1.01
C ASP A 183 -8.16 -4.08 1.92
N GLY A 184 -7.97 -4.01 3.23
CA GLY A 184 -9.05 -3.77 4.18
C GLY A 184 -9.75 -2.43 4.03
N LEU A 185 -9.17 -1.45 3.32
CA LEU A 185 -9.89 -0.24 2.94
C LEU A 185 -10.70 -0.45 1.67
N TYR A 186 -10.07 -0.75 0.54
CA TYR A 186 -10.74 -0.77 -0.78
C TYR A 186 -11.67 -1.99 -0.98
N ASN A 187 -11.56 -3.02 -0.16
CA ASN A 187 -12.54 -4.10 -0.12
C ASN A 187 -13.84 -3.73 0.60
N MET A 188 -13.78 -2.70 1.46
CA MET A 188 -14.93 -2.21 2.24
C MET A 188 -15.52 -0.92 1.68
N VAL A 189 -14.72 -0.07 1.03
CA VAL A 189 -15.14 1.24 0.51
C VAL A 189 -14.89 1.25 -1.00
N ASP A 190 -15.95 1.47 -1.78
CA ASP A 190 -15.84 1.52 -3.24
C ASP A 190 -15.09 2.78 -3.71
N ASP A 191 -14.43 2.69 -4.88
CA ASP A 191 -13.65 3.80 -5.45
C ASP A 191 -14.48 5.09 -5.62
N GLN A 192 -15.78 4.99 -5.88
CA GLN A 192 -16.69 6.14 -5.96
C GLN A 192 -16.85 6.85 -4.61
N ASP A 193 -17.01 6.09 -3.53
CA ASP A 193 -17.14 6.64 -2.19
C ASP A 193 -15.81 7.27 -1.74
N ILE A 194 -14.68 6.61 -2.07
CA ILE A 194 -13.34 7.16 -1.82
C ILE A 194 -13.20 8.50 -2.55
N GLU A 195 -13.54 8.56 -3.84
CA GLU A 195 -13.46 9.78 -4.65
C GLU A 195 -14.30 10.91 -4.05
N GLU A 196 -15.57 10.66 -3.71
CA GLU A 196 -16.49 11.66 -3.14
C GLU A 196 -15.97 12.20 -1.79
N ILE A 197 -15.51 11.31 -0.90
CA ILE A 197 -14.96 11.69 0.39
C ILE A 197 -13.72 12.58 0.22
N LEU A 198 -12.80 12.19 -0.67
CA LEU A 198 -11.56 12.92 -0.91
C LEU A 198 -11.78 14.26 -1.61
N GLN A 199 -12.83 14.42 -2.40
CA GLN A 199 -13.22 15.69 -3.05
C GLN A 199 -13.87 16.68 -2.07
N THR A 200 -14.64 16.19 -1.11
CA THR A 200 -15.55 17.02 -0.32
C THR A 200 -15.00 17.37 1.07
N MET A 201 -13.99 16.66 1.55
CA MET A 201 -13.47 16.80 2.91
C MET A 201 -11.99 17.21 2.91
N ASN A 202 -11.54 17.85 4.00
CA ASN A 202 -10.11 17.98 4.25
C ASN A 202 -9.53 16.63 4.67
N GLU A 203 -8.20 16.49 4.60
CA GLU A 203 -7.50 15.20 4.75
C GLU A 203 -7.81 14.49 6.08
N GLU A 204 -7.86 15.23 7.20
CA GLU A 204 -8.13 14.63 8.50
C GLU A 204 -9.56 14.07 8.57
N LYS A 205 -10.55 14.85 8.14
CA LYS A 205 -11.95 14.40 8.12
C LYS A 205 -12.15 13.28 7.10
N ALA A 206 -11.49 13.36 5.95
CA ALA A 206 -11.54 12.30 4.95
C ALA A 206 -10.97 10.99 5.50
N ALA A 207 -9.82 11.06 6.20
CA ALA A 207 -9.22 9.89 6.83
C ALA A 207 -10.14 9.27 7.90
N ASP A 208 -10.77 10.09 8.77
CA ASP A 208 -11.73 9.60 9.74
C ASP A 208 -12.93 8.94 9.07
N ARG A 209 -13.51 9.59 8.04
CA ARG A 209 -14.68 9.08 7.34
C ARG A 209 -14.40 7.80 6.56
N LEU A 210 -13.24 7.68 5.92
CA LEU A 210 -12.82 6.45 5.24
C LEU A 210 -12.72 5.27 6.22
N LEU A 211 -12.11 5.49 7.40
CA LEU A 211 -12.02 4.46 8.43
C LEU A 211 -13.39 4.07 8.98
N GLU A 212 -14.23 5.06 9.33
CA GLU A 212 -15.58 4.83 9.80
C GLU A 212 -16.39 4.01 8.79
N LEU A 213 -16.38 4.40 7.51
CA LEU A 213 -17.12 3.73 6.47
C LEU A 213 -16.65 2.29 6.26
N ALA A 214 -15.33 2.05 6.30
CA ALA A 214 -14.78 0.69 6.21
C ALA A 214 -15.23 -0.19 7.39
N LEU A 215 -15.32 0.37 8.60
CA LEU A 215 -15.84 -0.34 9.78
C LEU A 215 -17.36 -0.55 9.70
N GLU A 216 -18.13 0.45 9.24
CA GLU A 216 -19.58 0.34 9.01
C GLU A 216 -19.91 -0.78 8.00
N HIS A 217 -19.09 -0.99 6.99
CA HIS A 217 -19.22 -2.05 5.99
C HIS A 217 -18.68 -3.41 6.44
N GLY A 218 -18.33 -3.52 7.73
CA GLY A 218 -18.02 -4.80 8.39
C GLY A 218 -16.60 -4.92 8.91
N GLY A 219 -15.64 -4.09 8.46
CA GLY A 219 -14.26 -4.08 8.94
C GLY A 219 -13.64 -5.47 9.02
N THR A 220 -13.77 -6.27 7.96
CA THR A 220 -13.45 -7.71 7.98
C THR A 220 -11.96 -7.99 8.02
N ASP A 221 -11.13 -6.99 7.69
CA ASP A 221 -9.67 -7.07 7.71
C ASP A 221 -9.02 -5.92 8.47
N ASN A 222 -7.70 -5.96 8.61
CA ASN A 222 -6.88 -4.85 9.05
C ASN A 222 -7.01 -3.70 8.04
N ILE A 223 -7.20 -2.48 8.52
CA ILE A 223 -7.41 -1.28 7.70
C ILE A 223 -6.27 -0.33 7.96
N THR A 224 -5.40 -0.13 7.00
CA THR A 224 -4.27 0.79 7.13
C THR A 224 -4.11 1.63 5.87
N PHE A 225 -3.99 2.94 6.04
CA PHE A 225 -3.75 3.85 4.93
C PHE A 225 -3.03 5.13 5.34
N VAL A 226 -2.40 5.73 4.35
CA VAL A 226 -1.76 7.05 4.41
C VAL A 226 -2.38 7.93 3.35
N LEU A 227 -2.82 9.12 3.75
CA LEU A 227 -3.39 10.14 2.87
C LEU A 227 -2.49 11.38 2.90
N GLY A 228 -2.08 11.88 1.74
CA GLY A 228 -1.16 13.00 1.65
C GLY A 228 -1.51 13.98 0.54
N ARG A 229 -1.61 15.29 0.88
CA ARG A 229 -1.81 16.38 -0.10
C ARG A 229 -0.48 17.03 -0.47
N VAL A 230 -0.26 17.21 -1.75
CA VAL A 230 0.87 17.99 -2.26
C VAL A 230 0.66 19.46 -1.97
N MET A 231 1.55 20.06 -1.14
CA MET A 231 1.44 21.45 -0.72
C MET A 231 2.35 22.38 -1.51
N GLU A 232 3.42 21.84 -2.11
CA GLU A 232 4.39 22.62 -2.87
C GLU A 232 4.93 21.76 -4.02
N VAL A 233 5.16 22.42 -5.14
CA VAL A 233 5.96 21.87 -6.26
C VAL A 233 7.07 22.86 -6.48
N GLN A 234 8.34 22.44 -6.39
CA GLN A 234 9.47 23.31 -6.66
C GLN A 234 9.47 23.66 -8.16
N GLY A 235 9.35 24.95 -8.46
CA GLY A 235 9.40 25.48 -9.81
C GLY A 235 10.77 25.28 -10.49
N GLU A 236 10.81 25.56 -11.78
CA GLU A 236 12.06 25.64 -12.56
C GLU A 236 13.02 26.70 -12.04
#